data_e49215f2b014d8284ebed65358c782f5
#
_entry.id   e49215f2b014d8284ebed65358c782f5
#
_cell.length_a   1.000
_cell.length_b   1.000
_cell.length_c   1.000
_cell.angle_alpha   90.00
_cell.angle_beta   90.00
_cell.angle_gamma   90.00
#
_symmetry.space_group_name_H-M   'P 1'
#
loop_
_entity.id
_entity.type
_entity.pdbx_description
1 polymer ?
#
loop_
_entity_poly.entity_id
_entity_poly.type
_entity_poly.pdbx_seq_one_letter_code
_entity_poly.pdbx_strand_id
1 'polypeptide(L)'
;MKNSKFADVARTIADGDPPEWLVLGLEHFGGSIGIDISKKDRRHFDNIVKQMQGAVHILETWAPMWLHAGFGLQCPEHVVALLYALPRVKKDLDIFAKKQIGRRPDENREICAAVIVEAWKLLHDKVEPNSLKFQRACNEYWRACGGKQIGGWDEPENWRRPVERALTTGHSWIENILVAVQNAH
;
A
#
# COMPACT_ATOMS: atom_id res chain seq x y z
N MET A 1 22.76 13.95 -3.94
CA MET A 1 21.57 13.07 -3.99
C MET A 1 21.77 12.03 -5.08
N LYS A 2 21.71 10.72 -4.78
CA LYS A 2 21.74 9.66 -5.81
C LYS A 2 20.52 9.89 -6.72
N ASN A 3 20.70 9.70 -8.03
CA ASN A 3 19.61 9.76 -9.02
C ASN A 3 18.57 8.67 -8.70
N SER A 4 17.65 9.00 -7.79
CA SER A 4 16.51 8.12 -7.49
C SER A 4 15.51 8.25 -8.63
N LYS A 5 15.02 7.12 -9.14
CA LYS A 5 13.96 7.08 -10.15
C LYS A 5 12.66 7.77 -9.68
N PHE A 6 12.50 7.96 -8.38
CA PHE A 6 11.37 8.68 -7.78
C PHE A 6 11.58 10.20 -7.73
N ALA A 7 12.84 10.65 -7.85
CA ALA A 7 13.14 12.09 -7.90
C ALA A 7 12.55 12.76 -9.14
N ASP A 8 12.50 12.06 -10.27
CA ASP A 8 11.90 12.61 -11.51
C ASP A 8 10.38 12.75 -11.36
N VAL A 9 9.73 11.75 -10.74
CA VAL A 9 8.30 11.81 -10.40
C VAL A 9 8.02 12.99 -9.46
N ALA A 10 8.84 13.13 -8.41
CA ALA A 10 8.69 14.21 -7.45
C ALA A 10 8.84 15.59 -8.10
N ARG A 11 9.78 15.77 -9.06
CA ARG A 11 9.90 16.99 -9.84
C ARG A 11 8.67 17.29 -10.70
N THR A 12 8.09 16.25 -11.30
CA THR A 12 6.85 16.37 -12.08
C THR A 12 5.69 16.83 -11.21
N ILE A 13 5.60 16.34 -9.97
CA ILE A 13 4.56 16.75 -9.02
C ILE A 13 4.81 18.16 -8.51
N ALA A 14 6.04 18.47 -8.05
CA ALA A 14 6.37 19.75 -7.40
C ALA A 14 6.51 20.94 -8.35
N ASP A 15 6.57 20.71 -9.67
CA ASP A 15 6.79 21.79 -10.66
C ASP A 15 8.15 22.49 -10.53
N GLY A 16 9.15 21.74 -10.08
CA GLY A 16 10.49 22.30 -9.84
C GLY A 16 11.32 21.38 -8.96
N ASP A 17 12.12 21.97 -8.07
CA ASP A 17 12.89 21.22 -7.08
C ASP A 17 11.95 20.60 -6.05
N PRO A 18 11.88 19.25 -5.97
CA PRO A 18 10.97 18.60 -5.06
C PRO A 18 11.50 18.66 -3.62
N PRO A 19 10.63 18.85 -2.63
CA PRO A 19 11.02 18.71 -1.24
C PRO A 19 11.46 17.26 -0.96
N GLU A 20 12.44 17.09 -0.08
CA GLU A 20 13.04 15.79 0.22
C GLU A 20 12.02 14.77 0.72
N TRP A 21 11.09 15.21 1.57
CA TRP A 21 10.02 14.36 2.09
C TRP A 21 9.16 13.72 0.99
N LEU A 22 8.95 14.42 -0.14
CA LEU A 22 8.18 13.88 -1.26
C LEU A 22 8.90 12.71 -1.93
N VAL A 23 10.20 12.85 -2.17
CA VAL A 23 11.02 11.77 -2.76
C VAL A 23 11.02 10.56 -1.86
N LEU A 24 11.25 10.75 -0.55
CA LEU A 24 11.26 9.68 0.45
C LEU A 24 9.89 9.00 0.60
N GLY A 25 8.81 9.78 0.59
CA GLY A 25 7.45 9.25 0.62
C GLY A 25 7.13 8.38 -0.59
N LEU A 26 7.48 8.84 -1.79
CA LEU A 26 7.29 8.07 -3.02
C LEU A 26 8.14 6.80 -3.05
N GLU A 27 9.37 6.84 -2.55
CA GLU A 27 10.25 5.66 -2.40
C GLU A 27 9.67 4.64 -1.44
N HIS A 28 9.18 5.09 -0.28
CA HIS A 28 8.58 4.24 0.74
C HIS A 28 7.43 3.40 0.15
N PHE A 29 6.49 4.07 -0.52
CA PHE A 29 5.37 3.37 -1.16
C PHE A 29 5.80 2.56 -2.38
N GLY A 30 6.75 3.06 -3.18
CA GLY A 30 7.26 2.37 -4.36
C GLY A 30 7.89 1.02 -4.02
N GLY A 31 8.60 0.93 -2.89
CA GLY A 31 9.13 -0.32 -2.37
C GLY A 31 8.04 -1.30 -1.91
N SER A 32 6.91 -0.78 -1.43
CA SER A 32 5.80 -1.57 -0.88
C SER A 32 4.81 -2.06 -1.96
N ILE A 33 4.68 -1.36 -3.07
CA ILE A 33 3.73 -1.70 -4.15
C ILE A 33 4.11 -2.99 -4.87
N GLY A 34 5.41 -3.35 -4.89
CA GLY A 34 5.90 -4.66 -5.30
C GLY A 34 5.36 -5.17 -6.64
N ILE A 35 5.33 -4.30 -7.66
CA ILE A 35 4.78 -4.65 -9.00
C ILE A 35 5.57 -5.77 -9.66
N ASP A 36 6.82 -5.94 -9.27
CA ASP A 36 7.74 -6.96 -9.79
C ASP A 36 8.11 -8.01 -8.74
N ILE A 37 7.12 -8.48 -7.97
CA ILE A 37 7.33 -9.66 -7.11
C ILE A 37 7.52 -10.85 -8.05
N SER A 38 8.71 -11.43 -8.04
CA SER A 38 8.99 -12.63 -8.83
C SER A 38 7.99 -13.74 -8.47
N LYS A 39 7.74 -14.69 -9.40
CA LYS A 39 6.87 -15.85 -9.10
C LYS A 39 7.36 -16.63 -7.87
N LYS A 40 8.67 -16.60 -7.59
CA LYS A 40 9.28 -17.25 -6.43
C LYS A 40 8.91 -16.51 -5.14
N ASP A 41 9.02 -15.18 -5.13
CA ASP A 41 8.71 -14.35 -3.96
C ASP A 41 7.21 -14.39 -3.66
N ARG A 42 6.36 -14.40 -4.70
CA ARG A 42 4.91 -14.58 -4.55
C ARG A 42 4.58 -15.91 -3.88
N ARG A 43 5.21 -17.04 -4.31
CA ARG A 43 5.01 -18.34 -3.66
C ARG A 43 5.51 -18.36 -2.22
N HIS A 44 6.64 -17.71 -1.96
CA HIS A 44 7.17 -17.58 -0.60
C HIS A 44 6.20 -16.81 0.29
N PHE A 45 5.67 -15.70 -0.21
CA PHE A 45 4.69 -14.87 0.49
C PHE A 45 3.37 -15.62 0.75
N ASP A 46 2.85 -16.33 -0.26
CA ASP A 46 1.65 -17.17 -0.10
C ASP A 46 1.85 -18.26 0.97
N ASN A 47 3.06 -18.82 1.06
CA ASN A 47 3.40 -19.79 2.10
C ASN A 47 3.44 -19.14 3.49
N ILE A 48 3.99 -17.93 3.63
CA ILE A 48 3.97 -17.18 4.90
C ILE A 48 2.53 -16.90 5.34
N VAL A 49 1.67 -16.44 4.44
CA VAL A 49 0.26 -16.17 4.74
C VAL A 49 -0.44 -17.44 5.22
N LYS A 50 -0.23 -18.60 4.55
CA LYS A 50 -0.78 -19.89 4.96
C LYS A 50 -0.28 -20.34 6.34
N GLN A 51 1.01 -20.13 6.62
CA GLN A 51 1.58 -20.43 7.93
C GLN A 51 0.96 -19.55 9.03
N MET A 52 0.77 -18.26 8.76
CA MET A 52 0.11 -17.34 9.70
C MET A 52 -1.36 -17.74 9.94
N GLN A 53 -2.10 -18.12 8.89
CA GLN A 53 -3.47 -18.61 9.02
C GLN A 53 -3.52 -19.90 9.86
N GLY A 54 -2.57 -20.83 9.64
CA GLY A 54 -2.44 -22.06 10.45
C GLY A 54 -2.14 -21.75 11.91
N ALA A 55 -1.23 -20.82 12.19
CA ALA A 55 -0.92 -20.43 13.56
C ALA A 55 -2.13 -19.77 14.27
N VAL A 56 -2.85 -18.89 13.57
CA VAL A 56 -4.09 -18.28 14.10
C VAL A 56 -5.14 -19.36 14.40
N HIS A 57 -5.32 -20.32 13.51
CA HIS A 57 -6.26 -21.43 13.72
C HIS A 57 -5.89 -22.29 14.93
N ILE A 58 -4.62 -22.62 15.09
CA ILE A 58 -4.11 -23.35 16.27
C ILE A 58 -4.42 -22.57 17.55
N LEU A 59 -4.10 -21.28 17.58
CA LEU A 59 -4.36 -20.41 18.73
C LEU A 59 -5.87 -20.33 19.06
N GLU A 60 -6.73 -20.18 18.05
CA GLU A 60 -8.20 -20.19 18.25
C GLU A 60 -8.70 -21.51 18.84
N THR A 61 -8.14 -22.65 18.40
CA THR A 61 -8.53 -23.96 18.86
C THR A 61 -8.09 -24.20 20.31
N TRP A 62 -6.90 -23.74 20.69
CA TRP A 62 -6.34 -23.95 22.02
C TRP A 62 -6.77 -22.87 23.02
N ALA A 63 -7.17 -21.69 22.59
CA ALA A 63 -7.59 -20.61 23.48
C ALA A 63 -8.71 -21.02 24.46
N PRO A 64 -9.79 -21.70 24.05
CA PRO A 64 -10.83 -22.18 24.98
C PRO A 64 -10.30 -23.17 26.00
N MET A 65 -9.40 -24.08 25.60
CA MET A 65 -8.80 -25.05 26.50
C MET A 65 -7.93 -24.38 27.56
N TRP A 66 -7.17 -23.37 27.20
CA TRP A 66 -6.34 -22.60 28.13
C TRP A 66 -7.19 -21.83 29.15
N LEU A 67 -8.29 -21.26 28.71
CA LEU A 67 -9.23 -20.55 29.58
C LEU A 67 -9.94 -21.54 30.56
N HIS A 68 -10.30 -22.74 30.09
CA HIS A 68 -10.94 -23.76 30.91
C HIS A 68 -10.00 -24.50 31.86
N ALA A 69 -8.70 -24.61 31.49
CA ALA A 69 -7.72 -25.33 32.33
C ALA A 69 -7.26 -24.55 33.57
N GLY A 70 -7.95 -23.48 33.95
CA GLY A 70 -7.63 -22.70 35.14
C GLY A 70 -6.47 -21.70 35.00
N PHE A 71 -5.88 -21.60 33.82
CA PHE A 71 -4.85 -20.59 33.53
C PHE A 71 -5.41 -19.17 33.41
N GLY A 72 -6.75 -19.02 33.39
CA GLY A 72 -7.41 -17.72 33.20
C GLY A 72 -7.14 -16.67 34.29
N LEU A 73 -6.79 -17.12 35.52
CA LEU A 73 -6.47 -16.24 36.63
C LEU A 73 -5.00 -15.80 36.65
N GLN A 74 -4.12 -16.43 35.86
CA GLN A 74 -2.70 -16.13 35.79
C GLN A 74 -2.22 -15.80 34.34
N CYS A 75 -3.17 -15.68 33.41
CA CYS A 75 -2.83 -15.38 32.03
C CYS A 75 -2.34 -13.93 31.97
N PRO A 76 -1.11 -13.68 31.49
CA PRO A 76 -0.61 -12.31 31.34
C PRO A 76 -1.53 -11.49 30.45
N GLU A 77 -1.75 -10.22 30.79
CA GLU A 77 -2.65 -9.30 30.09
C GLU A 77 -2.42 -9.29 28.57
N HIS A 78 -1.15 -9.37 28.15
CA HIS A 78 -0.80 -9.41 26.71
C HIS A 78 -1.30 -10.67 25.99
N VAL A 79 -1.42 -11.83 26.69
CA VAL A 79 -1.98 -13.05 26.10
C VAL A 79 -3.49 -12.93 25.96
N VAL A 80 -4.17 -12.35 26.94
CA VAL A 80 -5.59 -12.04 26.88
C VAL A 80 -5.87 -11.07 25.72
N ALA A 81 -5.09 -9.99 25.61
CA ALA A 81 -5.20 -9.04 24.53
C ALA A 81 -4.99 -9.70 23.15
N LEU A 82 -4.02 -10.62 23.03
CA LEU A 82 -3.79 -11.40 21.82
C LEU A 82 -5.02 -12.24 21.45
N LEU A 83 -5.61 -12.97 22.42
CA LEU A 83 -6.79 -13.79 22.18
C LEU A 83 -7.99 -12.97 21.69
N TYR A 84 -8.19 -11.77 22.23
CA TYR A 84 -9.22 -10.85 21.75
C TYR A 84 -8.94 -10.29 20.35
N ALA A 85 -7.67 -10.16 19.98
CA ALA A 85 -7.28 -9.68 18.66
C ALA A 85 -7.37 -10.77 17.57
N LEU A 86 -7.28 -12.06 17.92
CA LEU A 86 -7.22 -13.17 16.96
C LEU A 86 -8.34 -13.18 15.92
N PRO A 87 -9.64 -12.99 16.27
CA PRO A 87 -10.70 -12.99 15.28
C PRO A 87 -10.54 -11.88 14.25
N ARG A 88 -10.00 -10.73 14.67
CA ARG A 88 -9.73 -9.58 13.80
C ARG A 88 -8.55 -9.88 12.88
N VAL A 89 -7.47 -10.39 13.42
CA VAL A 89 -6.27 -10.80 12.67
C VAL A 89 -6.64 -11.86 11.63
N LYS A 90 -7.45 -12.86 11.99
CA LYS A 90 -7.94 -13.90 11.07
C LYS A 90 -8.73 -13.27 9.92
N LYS A 91 -9.69 -12.40 10.22
CA LYS A 91 -10.49 -11.70 9.21
C LYS A 91 -9.60 -10.91 8.25
N ASP A 92 -8.61 -10.20 8.77
CA ASP A 92 -7.69 -9.41 7.96
C ASP A 92 -6.79 -10.30 7.09
N LEU A 93 -6.28 -11.43 7.62
CA LEU A 93 -5.52 -12.42 6.87
C LEU A 93 -6.37 -13.07 5.76
N ASP A 94 -7.64 -13.40 6.03
CA ASP A 94 -8.54 -13.98 5.03
C ASP A 94 -8.87 -12.99 3.91
N ILE A 95 -9.08 -11.71 4.26
CA ILE A 95 -9.26 -10.63 3.27
C ILE A 95 -7.99 -10.49 2.43
N PHE A 96 -6.83 -10.51 3.08
CA PHE A 96 -5.54 -10.38 2.43
C PHE A 96 -5.26 -11.56 1.50
N ALA A 97 -5.48 -12.80 1.96
CA ALA A 97 -5.34 -14.00 1.15
C ALA A 97 -6.26 -14.00 -0.08
N LYS A 98 -7.54 -13.61 0.09
CA LYS A 98 -8.49 -13.47 -1.02
C LYS A 98 -8.06 -12.41 -2.03
N LYS A 99 -7.52 -11.27 -1.57
CA LYS A 99 -6.99 -10.21 -2.43
C LYS A 99 -5.76 -10.65 -3.21
N GLN A 100 -4.90 -11.50 -2.64
CA GLN A 100 -3.69 -11.99 -3.30
C GLN A 100 -3.99 -12.95 -4.46
N ILE A 101 -5.06 -13.76 -4.37
CA ILE A 101 -5.42 -14.78 -5.37
C ILE A 101 -5.84 -14.17 -6.72
N GLY A 102 -6.01 -12.86 -6.81
CA GLY A 102 -6.46 -12.22 -8.04
C GLY A 102 -6.20 -10.73 -8.14
N ARG A 103 -5.08 -10.24 -7.60
CA ARG A 103 -4.76 -8.82 -7.82
C ARG A 103 -4.74 -8.53 -9.31
N ARG A 104 -5.81 -7.91 -9.76
CA ARG A 104 -5.89 -7.42 -11.12
C ARG A 104 -4.80 -6.35 -11.31
N PRO A 105 -4.16 -6.27 -12.47
CA PRO A 105 -3.22 -5.17 -12.76
C PRO A 105 -3.78 -3.79 -12.41
N ASP A 106 -5.10 -3.63 -12.46
CA ASP A 106 -5.81 -2.41 -12.11
C ASP A 106 -5.69 -2.00 -10.62
N GLU A 107 -5.58 -2.96 -9.68
CA GLU A 107 -5.45 -2.62 -8.25
C GLU A 107 -4.10 -1.97 -7.91
N ASN A 108 -3.01 -2.44 -8.53
CA ASN A 108 -1.71 -1.83 -8.35
C ASN A 108 -1.66 -0.41 -8.96
N ARG A 109 -2.37 -0.21 -10.07
CA ARG A 109 -2.53 1.12 -10.66
C ARG A 109 -3.37 2.04 -9.76
N GLU A 110 -4.41 1.52 -9.15
CA GLU A 110 -5.24 2.28 -8.21
C GLU A 110 -4.41 2.74 -7.01
N ILE A 111 -3.56 1.88 -6.45
CA ILE A 111 -2.64 2.27 -5.37
C ILE A 111 -1.63 3.32 -5.86
N CYS A 112 -1.04 3.13 -7.04
CA CYS A 112 -0.14 4.14 -7.61
C CYS A 112 -0.85 5.49 -7.81
N ALA A 113 -2.07 5.46 -8.35
CA ALA A 113 -2.88 6.66 -8.51
C ALA A 113 -3.20 7.31 -7.16
N ALA A 114 -3.52 6.51 -6.13
CA ALA A 114 -3.79 7.00 -4.79
C ALA A 114 -2.58 7.70 -4.16
N VAL A 115 -1.38 7.12 -4.29
CA VAL A 115 -0.14 7.76 -3.80
C VAL A 115 0.08 9.11 -4.48
N ILE A 116 -0.10 9.18 -5.80
CA ILE A 116 0.06 10.45 -6.55
C ILE A 116 -1.04 11.45 -6.18
N VAL A 117 -2.29 11.00 -6.01
CA VAL A 117 -3.41 11.86 -5.56
C VAL A 117 -3.10 12.50 -4.22
N GLU A 118 -2.69 11.70 -3.22
CA GLU A 118 -2.42 12.22 -1.88
C GLU A 118 -1.16 13.10 -1.86
N ALA A 119 -0.09 12.72 -2.57
CA ALA A 119 1.10 13.57 -2.72
C ALA A 119 0.76 14.89 -3.41
N TRP A 120 -0.12 14.86 -4.40
CA TRP A 120 -0.56 16.06 -5.11
C TRP A 120 -1.37 17.01 -4.21
N LYS A 121 -2.28 16.47 -3.41
CA LYS A 121 -3.09 17.25 -2.44
C LYS A 121 -2.23 17.98 -1.43
N LEU A 122 -1.12 17.39 -0.99
CA LEU A 122 -0.21 18.01 -0.03
C LEU A 122 0.60 19.18 -0.61
N LEU A 123 0.72 19.26 -1.93
CA LEU A 123 1.49 20.33 -2.62
C LEU A 123 0.61 21.33 -3.37
N HIS A 124 -0.61 20.94 -3.72
CA HIS A 124 -1.50 21.74 -4.56
C HIS A 124 -2.92 21.75 -4.00
N ASP A 125 -3.57 22.89 -4.06
CA ASP A 125 -4.95 23.05 -3.56
C ASP A 125 -5.98 22.21 -4.31
N LYS A 126 -5.68 21.82 -5.55
CA LYS A 126 -6.60 21.06 -6.41
C LYS A 126 -5.89 19.92 -7.12
N VAL A 127 -6.56 18.79 -7.17
CA VAL A 127 -6.18 17.66 -8.04
C VAL A 127 -6.94 17.81 -9.35
N GLU A 128 -6.20 17.93 -10.44
CA GLU A 128 -6.75 17.96 -11.81
C GLU A 128 -6.48 16.63 -12.51
N PRO A 129 -7.37 15.62 -12.36
CA PRO A 129 -7.14 14.25 -12.84
C PRO A 129 -6.91 14.16 -14.36
N ASN A 130 -7.46 15.12 -15.09
CA ASN A 130 -7.38 15.16 -16.55
C ASN A 130 -6.20 15.98 -17.07
N SER A 131 -5.40 16.61 -16.20
CA SER A 131 -4.22 17.34 -16.66
C SER A 131 -3.14 16.36 -17.14
N LEU A 132 -2.51 16.69 -18.26
CA LEU A 132 -1.40 15.88 -18.81
C LEU A 132 -0.26 15.71 -17.79
N LYS A 133 -0.01 16.73 -16.98
CA LYS A 133 1.01 16.73 -15.96
C LYS A 133 0.71 15.69 -14.87
N PHE A 134 -0.52 15.66 -14.36
CA PHE A 134 -0.95 14.70 -13.36
C PHE A 134 -0.83 13.25 -13.88
N GLN A 135 -1.28 13.03 -15.09
CA GLN A 135 -1.24 11.72 -15.73
C GLN A 135 0.19 11.25 -16.02
N ARG A 136 1.05 12.20 -16.40
CA ARG A 136 2.48 11.95 -16.55
C ARG A 136 3.09 11.50 -15.21
N ALA A 137 2.79 12.17 -14.10
CA ALA A 137 3.25 11.77 -12.78
C ALA A 137 2.79 10.34 -12.42
N CYS A 138 1.54 9.97 -12.71
CA CYS A 138 1.03 8.60 -12.51
C CYS A 138 1.82 7.57 -13.34
N ASN A 139 2.08 7.86 -14.62
CA ASN A 139 2.86 6.99 -15.50
C ASN A 139 4.31 6.84 -15.04
N GLU A 140 4.96 7.93 -14.68
CA GLU A 140 6.34 7.93 -14.20
C GLU A 140 6.46 7.15 -12.89
N TYR A 141 5.51 7.34 -11.98
CA TYR A 141 5.48 6.60 -10.72
C TYR A 141 5.25 5.11 -10.94
N TRP A 142 4.30 4.73 -11.79
CA TRP A 142 4.07 3.35 -12.19
C TRP A 142 5.34 2.68 -12.70
N ARG A 143 6.08 3.37 -13.59
CA ARG A 143 7.37 2.87 -14.11
C ARG A 143 8.43 2.78 -13.02
N ALA A 144 8.53 3.77 -12.16
CA ALA A 144 9.46 3.77 -11.05
C ALA A 144 9.21 2.59 -10.11
N CYS A 145 7.95 2.16 -9.96
CA CYS A 145 7.56 0.96 -9.21
C CYS A 145 7.79 -0.37 -9.97
N GLY A 146 8.31 -0.36 -11.20
CA GLY A 146 8.53 -1.58 -12.01
C GLY A 146 7.34 -1.96 -12.90
N GLY A 147 6.34 -1.12 -13.03
CA GLY A 147 5.18 -1.35 -13.90
C GLY A 147 5.55 -1.30 -15.39
N LYS A 148 4.87 -2.13 -16.19
CA LYS A 148 5.03 -2.10 -17.65
C LYS A 148 4.42 -0.82 -18.21
N GLN A 149 5.02 -0.31 -19.31
CA GLN A 149 4.50 0.85 -20.02
C GLN A 149 3.07 0.58 -20.49
N ILE A 150 2.19 1.52 -20.23
CA ILE A 150 0.79 1.46 -20.61
C ILE A 150 0.56 2.59 -21.61
N GLY A 151 0.33 2.23 -22.87
CA GLY A 151 0.09 3.20 -23.92
C GLY A 151 1.22 4.19 -24.20
N GLY A 152 0.96 5.17 -25.04
CA GLY A 152 1.80 6.36 -25.21
C GLY A 152 1.65 7.32 -24.04
N TRP A 153 2.56 8.27 -23.93
CA TRP A 153 2.54 9.33 -22.90
C TRP A 153 1.28 10.19 -22.95
N ASP A 154 0.58 10.16 -24.08
CA ASP A 154 -0.50 11.07 -24.43
C ASP A 154 -1.89 10.43 -24.31
N GLU A 155 -2.00 9.22 -23.74
CA GLU A 155 -3.30 8.57 -23.54
C GLU A 155 -3.80 8.74 -22.11
N PRO A 156 -4.50 9.84 -21.82
CA PRO A 156 -5.05 10.15 -20.49
C PRO A 156 -6.06 9.09 -20.00
N GLU A 157 -6.69 8.37 -20.91
CA GLU A 157 -7.72 7.38 -20.60
C GLU A 157 -7.23 6.20 -19.76
N ASN A 158 -5.93 5.89 -19.84
CA ASN A 158 -5.35 4.76 -19.10
C ASN A 158 -5.32 4.96 -17.56
N TRP A 159 -5.32 6.23 -17.11
CA TRP A 159 -5.30 6.54 -15.68
C TRP A 159 -6.63 7.04 -15.14
N ARG A 160 -7.59 7.36 -16.00
CA ARG A 160 -8.87 7.92 -15.60
C ARG A 160 -9.57 7.07 -14.52
N ARG A 161 -9.80 5.79 -14.80
CA ARG A 161 -10.49 4.89 -13.86
C ARG A 161 -9.72 4.67 -12.55
N PRO A 162 -8.40 4.37 -12.56
CA PRO A 162 -7.63 4.27 -11.31
C PRO A 162 -7.69 5.53 -10.47
N VAL A 163 -7.60 6.71 -11.10
CA VAL A 163 -7.66 8.00 -10.41
C VAL A 163 -9.05 8.29 -9.85
N GLU A 164 -10.11 8.06 -10.61
CA GLU A 164 -11.50 8.21 -10.15
C GLU A 164 -11.76 7.31 -8.92
N ARG A 165 -11.28 6.08 -8.93
CA ARG A 165 -11.38 5.18 -7.78
C ARG A 165 -10.56 5.68 -6.59
N ALA A 166 -9.32 6.09 -6.81
CA ALA A 166 -8.48 6.64 -5.75
C ALA A 166 -9.13 7.85 -5.06
N LEU A 167 -9.76 8.75 -5.84
CA LEU A 167 -10.45 9.92 -5.32
C LEU A 167 -11.73 9.56 -4.55
N THR A 168 -12.46 8.52 -4.98
CA THR A 168 -13.74 8.13 -4.36
C THR A 168 -13.54 7.25 -3.13
N THR A 169 -12.54 6.36 -3.13
CA THR A 169 -12.32 5.43 -2.02
C THR A 169 -11.70 6.11 -0.81
N GLY A 170 -10.91 7.17 -1.03
CA GLY A 170 -10.15 7.83 0.01
C GLY A 170 -9.06 6.91 0.60
N HIS A 171 -7.84 7.37 0.64
CA HIS A 171 -6.72 6.56 1.14
C HIS A 171 -6.00 7.29 2.30
N SER A 172 -6.76 7.60 3.37
CA SER A 172 -6.27 8.36 4.53
C SER A 172 -4.99 7.76 5.15
N TRP A 173 -4.77 6.45 5.01
CA TRP A 173 -3.55 5.82 5.48
C TRP A 173 -2.31 6.23 4.66
N ILE A 174 -2.46 6.51 3.35
CA ILE A 174 -1.38 7.03 2.51
C ILE A 174 -1.08 8.47 2.92
N GLU A 175 -2.11 9.30 3.05
CA GLU A 175 -1.99 10.68 3.53
C GLU A 175 -1.25 10.75 4.87
N ASN A 176 -1.67 9.94 5.85
CA ASN A 176 -1.05 9.90 7.18
C ASN A 176 0.45 9.56 7.13
N ILE A 177 0.85 8.63 6.26
CA ILE A 177 2.26 8.28 6.11
C ILE A 177 3.03 9.42 5.43
N LEU A 178 2.49 10.02 4.36
CA LEU A 178 3.14 11.15 3.69
C LEU A 178 3.31 12.35 4.63
N VAL A 179 2.28 12.67 5.42
CA VAL A 179 2.34 13.73 6.45
C VAL A 179 3.37 13.38 7.53
N ALA A 180 3.44 12.12 7.96
CA ALA A 180 4.46 11.70 8.93
C ALA A 180 5.89 11.87 8.38
N VAL A 181 6.11 11.52 7.11
CA VAL A 181 7.41 11.73 6.44
C VAL A 181 7.70 13.22 6.27
N GLN A 182 6.69 14.02 5.93
CA GLN A 182 6.82 15.48 5.81
C GLN A 182 7.23 16.14 7.13
N ASN A 183 6.66 15.70 8.24
CA ASN A 183 6.95 16.25 9.57
C ASN A 183 8.30 15.79 10.14
N ALA A 184 8.91 14.73 9.58
CA ALA A 184 10.20 14.20 10.01
C ALA A 184 11.39 14.85 9.29
N HIS A 185 11.14 15.61 8.22
CA HIS A 185 12.13 16.26 7.35
C HIS A 185 11.81 17.72 7.11
#